data_5ce56affbda183df6cc223d72cbf9c0f
#
_entry.id   5ce56affbda183df6cc223d72cbf9c0f
#
_cell.length_a   1.000
_cell.length_b   1.000
_cell.length_c   1.000
_cell.angle_alpha   90.00
_cell.angle_beta   90.00
_cell.angle_gamma   90.00
#
_symmetry.space_group_name_H-M   'P 1'
#
loop_
_entity.id
_entity.type
_entity.pdbx_description
1 polymer ?
#
loop_
_entity_poly.entity_id
_entity_poly.type
_entity_poly.pdbx_seq_one_letter_code
_entity_poly.pdbx_strand_id
1 'polypeptide(L)'
;MNKPQSNRRLLFIAVLTIIQLLHVVPVSNAQTIGTQPSQDDSSSLTKYMDTVDGMTADQAVAYALAHNGELAAARREIDAARALVKQARLRANPRIDASVSQNVTGTDNNITINGMLPLELGGRRSARITVAEREVEVREQMVADHERSLAADVRAKFGEALAAILKLGFDEDLIATSRRGYKLVVARVIEGRTAPLEQNMVLVEVNRLRSMRETSEGRVQVTMFELRNMMGMLPEDPLRLRGDFDNLITPLPPVAEATERALSQRPDLLATRAIEKVAEAQIEQTRSTGRLDASLIAGYQRMKFGFPVRGIDDAGRLQPVQGNFNYLTFGVSLDLPVRNKNQGAIEAAVAQSEAVKTRREFVELTIRREVAAAYARYTSAARAAEIFRVGVRDQANQNLDVVRQTYELGSKTLLDYIAEQRRYIELENGYIDALLDTYKARVEIERAIASIVVAPPQVTKK
;
A
#
# COMPACT_ATOMS: atom_id res chain seq x y z
N MET A 1 -48.04 33.39 -6.97
CA MET A 1 -48.04 34.87 -6.85
C MET A 1 -46.67 35.33 -6.44
N ASN A 2 -46.12 36.14 -7.32
CA ASN A 2 -44.97 37.04 -7.19
C ASN A 2 -43.54 36.48 -7.04
N LYS A 3 -42.83 36.36 -8.20
CA LYS A 3 -41.54 36.97 -8.45
C LYS A 3 -41.65 38.50 -8.36
N PRO A 4 -40.58 39.35 -8.24
CA PRO A 4 -39.48 39.40 -9.22
C PRO A 4 -38.08 39.87 -8.71
N GLN A 5 -37.17 39.83 -9.59
CA GLN A 5 -36.27 40.77 -10.33
C GLN A 5 -34.86 40.80 -9.78
N SER A 6 -33.87 40.43 -10.59
CA SER A 6 -33.22 41.15 -11.69
C SER A 6 -32.23 42.25 -11.25
N ASN A 7 -30.94 42.07 -11.64
CA ASN A 7 -30.06 43.11 -12.22
C ASN A 7 -28.80 42.43 -12.73
N ARG A 8 -28.67 42.32 -13.91
CA ARG A 8 -28.08 42.78 -15.17
C ARG A 8 -27.35 44.14 -15.05
N ARG A 9 -26.20 44.17 -15.73
CA ARG A 9 -25.32 45.25 -16.26
C ARG A 9 -23.95 45.27 -15.53
N LEU A 10 -22.83 45.21 -16.25
CA LEU A 10 -22.39 46.02 -17.36
C LEU A 10 -21.33 45.27 -18.23
N LEU A 11 -21.62 45.15 -19.48
CA LEU A 11 -20.75 45.04 -20.64
C LEU A 11 -20.25 46.46 -20.96
N PHE A 12 -18.97 46.65 -21.38
CA PHE A 12 -18.53 47.66 -22.37
C PHE A 12 -17.00 47.51 -22.50
N ILE A 13 -16.52 46.98 -23.63
CA ILE A 13 -16.00 47.65 -24.82
C ILE A 13 -14.60 48.24 -24.58
N ALA A 14 -13.60 47.66 -25.28
CA ALA A 14 -12.62 48.42 -26.08
C ALA A 14 -12.07 47.51 -27.19
N VAL A 15 -12.53 47.85 -28.38
CA VAL A 15 -12.09 47.36 -29.68
C VAL A 15 -11.07 48.38 -30.22
N LEU A 16 -10.05 47.86 -30.96
CA LEU A 16 -9.24 48.48 -32.00
C LEU A 16 -8.14 49.47 -31.60
N THR A 17 -6.91 49.05 -31.86
CA THR A 17 -6.04 49.81 -32.82
C THR A 17 -5.02 48.89 -33.46
N ILE A 18 -5.23 48.64 -34.74
CA ILE A 18 -4.25 48.11 -35.72
C ILE A 18 -3.32 49.26 -36.07
N ILE A 19 -2.02 49.13 -35.84
CA ILE A 19 -0.99 49.90 -36.53
C ILE A 19 0.05 48.94 -37.07
N GLN A 20 0.05 48.81 -38.40
CA GLN A 20 1.13 48.23 -39.18
C GLN A 20 2.45 48.97 -38.94
N LEU A 21 3.49 48.25 -38.65
CA LEU A 21 4.85 48.68 -38.88
C LEU A 21 5.62 47.49 -39.49
N LEU A 22 5.74 47.59 -40.84
CA LEU A 22 6.76 46.84 -41.59
C LEU A 22 8.13 47.20 -41.00
N HIS A 23 8.81 46.23 -40.42
CA HIS A 23 10.25 46.32 -40.21
C HIS A 23 10.95 45.14 -40.88
N VAL A 24 11.80 45.52 -41.81
CA VAL A 24 12.82 44.78 -42.54
C VAL A 24 13.49 43.77 -41.62
N VAL A 25 13.43 42.48 -42.00
CA VAL A 25 14.22 41.42 -41.40
C VAL A 25 15.65 41.51 -41.92
N PRO A 26 16.67 41.76 -41.08
CA PRO A 26 18.04 41.51 -41.51
C PRO A 26 18.29 40.00 -41.44
N VAL A 27 18.73 39.45 -42.56
CA VAL A 27 19.33 38.12 -42.64
C VAL A 27 20.58 38.16 -41.78
N SER A 28 20.53 37.58 -40.62
CA SER A 28 21.67 37.44 -39.70
C SER A 28 22.14 35.97 -39.72
N ASN A 29 23.29 35.78 -40.27
CA ASN A 29 24.31 34.77 -40.07
C ASN A 29 23.91 33.47 -39.34
N ALA A 30 24.11 32.37 -40.04
CA ALA A 30 24.27 31.04 -39.47
C ALA A 30 25.21 31.11 -38.24
N GLN A 31 24.64 31.08 -37.07
CA GLN A 31 25.41 30.76 -35.86
C GLN A 31 25.82 29.30 -35.95
N THR A 32 27.10 29.07 -36.17
CA THR A 32 27.81 27.85 -35.78
C THR A 32 27.38 27.49 -34.35
N ILE A 33 26.65 26.39 -34.23
CA ILE A 33 26.41 25.74 -32.94
C ILE A 33 27.78 25.31 -32.43
N GLY A 34 28.39 26.17 -31.65
CA GLY A 34 29.54 25.82 -30.84
C GLY A 34 29.08 24.79 -29.83
N THR A 35 29.40 23.55 -30.08
CA THR A 35 29.40 22.48 -29.08
C THR A 35 30.41 22.89 -28.02
N GLN A 36 29.93 23.53 -26.93
CA GLN A 36 30.68 23.51 -25.70
C GLN A 36 30.73 22.05 -25.25
N PRO A 37 31.91 21.48 -24.95
CA PRO A 37 32.01 20.24 -24.24
C PRO A 37 31.49 20.52 -22.81
N SER A 38 30.32 20.05 -22.50
CA SER A 38 29.88 19.92 -21.10
C SER A 38 30.86 18.99 -20.40
N GLN A 39 31.80 19.60 -19.65
CA GLN A 39 32.52 18.93 -18.59
C GLN A 39 31.50 18.57 -17.49
N ASP A 40 30.97 17.40 -17.58
CA ASP A 40 30.40 16.65 -16.45
C ASP A 40 30.67 15.17 -16.73
N ASP A 41 31.97 14.79 -16.63
CA ASP A 41 32.42 13.40 -16.63
C ASP A 41 32.32 12.77 -15.21
N SER A 42 31.37 13.22 -14.38
CA SER A 42 30.93 12.43 -13.24
C SER A 42 30.04 11.32 -13.80
N SER A 43 30.53 10.08 -13.77
CA SER A 43 29.77 8.89 -14.13
C SER A 43 28.39 8.97 -13.46
N SER A 44 27.31 8.77 -14.23
CA SER A 44 25.94 8.77 -13.67
C SER A 44 25.77 7.74 -12.54
N LEU A 45 26.68 6.75 -12.48
CA LEU A 45 26.77 5.80 -11.36
C LEU A 45 26.98 6.52 -10.02
N THR A 46 27.86 7.54 -9.95
CA THR A 46 28.12 8.28 -8.69
C THR A 46 26.94 9.13 -8.24
N LYS A 47 26.03 9.46 -9.16
CA LYS A 47 24.77 10.18 -8.88
C LYS A 47 23.77 9.29 -8.13
N TYR A 48 23.70 8.00 -8.46
CA TYR A 48 22.69 7.06 -7.97
C TYR A 48 23.23 5.99 -7.03
N MET A 49 24.53 5.72 -7.06
CA MET A 49 25.20 4.74 -6.18
C MET A 49 26.29 5.40 -5.35
N ASP A 50 26.42 4.92 -4.12
CA ASP A 50 27.52 5.25 -3.21
C ASP A 50 27.95 3.99 -2.48
N THR A 51 29.18 3.56 -2.70
CA THR A 51 29.71 2.31 -2.12
C THR A 51 30.00 2.40 -0.62
N VAL A 52 30.09 3.62 -0.07
CA VAL A 52 30.41 3.86 1.35
C VAL A 52 29.16 4.25 2.14
N ASP A 53 28.49 5.31 1.72
CA ASP A 53 27.38 5.92 2.48
C ASP A 53 26.00 5.64 1.86
N GLY A 54 25.93 4.88 0.77
CA GLY A 54 24.68 4.51 0.13
C GLY A 54 23.78 3.64 1.01
N MET A 55 22.48 3.73 0.79
CA MET A 55 21.45 2.96 1.49
C MET A 55 21.45 1.51 1.01
N THR A 56 21.48 0.54 1.92
CA THR A 56 21.31 -0.88 1.61
C THR A 56 19.85 -1.28 1.50
N ALA A 57 19.56 -2.44 0.92
CA ALA A 57 18.20 -2.99 0.83
C ALA A 57 17.54 -3.10 2.22
N ASP A 58 18.27 -3.56 3.23
CA ASP A 58 17.75 -3.70 4.60
C ASP A 58 17.49 -2.36 5.27
N GLN A 59 18.34 -1.36 5.03
CA GLN A 59 18.12 0.00 5.51
C GLN A 59 16.91 0.64 4.83
N ALA A 60 16.71 0.40 3.53
CA ALA A 60 15.54 0.88 2.79
C ALA A 60 14.25 0.28 3.34
N VAL A 61 14.24 -1.02 3.65
CA VAL A 61 13.11 -1.69 4.31
C VAL A 61 12.85 -1.10 5.70
N ALA A 62 13.90 -0.95 6.52
CA ALA A 62 13.75 -0.39 7.87
C ALA A 62 13.18 1.04 7.83
N TYR A 63 13.65 1.85 6.88
CA TYR A 63 13.16 3.20 6.68
C TYR A 63 11.68 3.20 6.24
N ALA A 64 11.31 2.36 5.26
CA ALA A 64 9.94 2.23 4.78
C ALA A 64 8.97 1.81 5.90
N LEU A 65 9.33 0.81 6.71
CA LEU A 65 8.51 0.36 7.85
C LEU A 65 8.29 1.45 8.91
N ALA A 66 9.22 2.41 9.01
CA ALA A 66 9.11 3.52 9.94
C ALA A 66 8.32 4.72 9.38
N HIS A 67 8.38 4.98 8.06
CA HIS A 67 7.92 6.24 7.47
C HIS A 67 6.81 6.08 6.42
N ASN A 68 6.48 4.85 5.99
CA ASN A 68 5.40 4.65 5.02
C ASN A 68 4.05 5.08 5.58
N GLY A 69 3.38 6.00 4.89
CA GLY A 69 2.12 6.61 5.33
C GLY A 69 0.95 5.63 5.37
N GLU A 70 0.90 4.67 4.44
CA GLU A 70 -0.15 3.65 4.40
C GLU A 70 -0.03 2.69 5.59
N LEU A 71 1.18 2.27 5.92
CA LEU A 71 1.44 1.46 7.10
C LEU A 71 1.13 2.23 8.40
N ALA A 72 1.47 3.52 8.45
CA ALA A 72 1.10 4.37 9.58
C ALA A 72 -0.42 4.49 9.76
N ALA A 73 -1.18 4.61 8.64
CA ALA A 73 -2.63 4.59 8.66
C ALA A 73 -3.18 3.25 9.16
N ALA A 74 -2.66 2.12 8.66
CA ALA A 74 -3.05 0.78 9.11
C ALA A 74 -2.80 0.57 10.62
N ARG A 75 -1.69 1.09 11.15
CA ARG A 75 -1.44 1.06 12.61
C ARG A 75 -2.47 1.86 13.41
N ARG A 76 -3.02 2.98 12.86
CA ARG A 76 -4.11 3.72 13.50
C ARG A 76 -5.43 2.94 13.53
N GLU A 77 -5.64 2.01 12.60
CA GLU A 77 -6.80 1.12 12.67
C GLU A 77 -6.76 0.18 13.89
N ILE A 78 -5.58 -0.21 14.35
CA ILE A 78 -5.43 -0.94 15.62
C ILE A 78 -5.89 -0.06 16.79
N ASP A 79 -5.48 1.23 16.82
CA ASP A 79 -5.91 2.17 17.86
C ASP A 79 -7.44 2.36 17.84
N ALA A 80 -8.05 2.42 16.65
CA ALA A 80 -9.50 2.49 16.49
C ALA A 80 -10.20 1.21 17.02
N ALA A 81 -9.68 0.02 16.69
CA ALA A 81 -10.20 -1.24 17.20
C ALA A 81 -10.09 -1.32 18.75
N ARG A 82 -8.98 -0.89 19.33
CA ARG A 82 -8.79 -0.79 20.78
C ARG A 82 -9.78 0.19 21.43
N ALA A 83 -10.13 1.28 20.75
CA ALA A 83 -11.16 2.20 21.22
C ALA A 83 -12.55 1.55 21.22
N LEU A 84 -12.84 0.69 20.22
CA LEU A 84 -14.09 -0.09 20.17
C LEU A 84 -14.18 -1.12 21.31
N VAL A 85 -13.06 -1.69 21.75
CA VAL A 85 -13.04 -2.51 22.98
C VAL A 85 -13.47 -1.69 24.21
N LYS A 86 -12.98 -0.43 24.33
CA LYS A 86 -13.43 0.46 25.41
C LYS A 86 -14.93 0.72 25.31
N GLN A 87 -15.46 0.95 24.10
CA GLN A 87 -16.89 1.13 23.86
C GLN A 87 -17.69 -0.14 24.21
N ALA A 88 -17.19 -1.33 23.82
CA ALA A 88 -17.83 -2.60 24.15
C ALA A 88 -17.92 -2.87 25.67
N ARG A 89 -16.99 -2.32 26.43
CA ARG A 89 -16.95 -2.44 27.90
C ARG A 89 -17.95 -1.52 28.62
N LEU A 90 -18.50 -0.51 27.95
CA LEU A 90 -19.49 0.36 28.56
C LEU A 90 -20.81 -0.39 28.77
N ARG A 91 -21.51 -0.02 29.82
CA ARG A 91 -22.89 -0.48 30.07
C ARG A 91 -23.85 0.34 29.21
N ALA A 92 -25.00 -0.22 28.93
CA ALA A 92 -26.07 0.51 28.27
C ALA A 92 -26.51 1.72 29.12
N ASN A 93 -26.77 2.84 28.45
CA ASN A 93 -27.24 4.05 29.15
C ASN A 93 -28.65 3.86 29.71
N PRO A 94 -28.97 4.42 30.88
CA PRO A 94 -30.35 4.54 31.31
C PRO A 94 -31.14 5.42 30.35
N ARG A 95 -32.40 5.07 30.15
CA ARG A 95 -33.35 5.80 29.35
C ARG A 95 -34.36 6.50 30.25
N ILE A 96 -34.67 7.76 29.99
CA ILE A 96 -35.71 8.52 30.67
C ILE A 96 -36.75 8.92 29.63
N ASP A 97 -37.97 8.51 29.85
CA ASP A 97 -39.13 8.87 29.03
C ASP A 97 -40.03 9.80 29.87
N ALA A 98 -40.28 11.00 29.39
CA ALA A 98 -41.17 11.97 30.00
C ALA A 98 -42.35 12.29 29.05
N SER A 99 -43.55 12.22 29.56
CA SER A 99 -44.74 12.51 28.82
C SER A 99 -45.72 13.38 29.63
N VAL A 100 -46.45 14.25 28.96
CA VAL A 100 -47.50 15.05 29.52
C VAL A 100 -48.76 14.80 28.65
N SER A 101 -49.82 14.39 29.31
CA SER A 101 -51.11 14.19 28.69
C SER A 101 -52.13 15.14 29.34
N GLN A 102 -52.87 15.86 28.50
CA GLN A 102 -53.92 16.76 28.94
C GLN A 102 -55.24 16.38 28.25
N ASN A 103 -56.29 16.28 29.03
CA ASN A 103 -57.64 16.12 28.47
C ASN A 103 -58.07 17.42 27.83
N VAL A 104 -58.32 17.42 26.52
CA VAL A 104 -58.70 18.63 25.73
C VAL A 104 -60.12 19.08 26.06
N THR A 105 -60.97 18.19 26.54
CA THR A 105 -62.37 18.48 26.86
C THR A 105 -62.63 18.52 28.38
N GLY A 106 -61.62 18.28 29.20
CA GLY A 106 -61.72 18.20 30.67
C GLY A 106 -60.57 18.87 31.37
N THR A 107 -60.55 18.74 32.71
CA THR A 107 -59.53 19.33 33.59
C THR A 107 -58.38 18.36 33.92
N ASP A 108 -58.44 17.14 33.40
CA ASP A 108 -57.52 16.08 33.76
C ASP A 108 -56.20 16.31 33.07
N ASN A 109 -55.14 16.17 33.82
CA ASN A 109 -53.77 16.15 33.27
C ASN A 109 -52.93 15.06 33.96
N ASN A 110 -51.99 14.52 33.18
CA ASN A 110 -51.09 13.47 33.66
C ASN A 110 -49.68 13.81 33.22
N ILE A 111 -48.77 13.83 34.17
CA ILE A 111 -47.33 13.96 33.95
C ILE A 111 -46.71 12.62 34.36
N THR A 112 -46.01 11.96 33.43
CA THR A 112 -45.34 10.69 33.70
C THR A 112 -43.87 10.84 33.37
N ILE A 113 -43.01 10.42 34.26
CA ILE A 113 -41.55 10.35 34.06
C ILE A 113 -41.16 8.93 34.41
N ASN A 114 -40.65 8.17 33.44
CA ASN A 114 -40.13 6.80 33.63
C ASN A 114 -38.65 6.74 33.34
N GLY A 115 -37.90 6.13 34.23
CA GLY A 115 -36.50 5.75 34.02
C GLY A 115 -36.40 4.24 33.80
N MET A 116 -35.62 3.81 32.84
CA MET A 116 -35.32 2.40 32.57
C MET A 116 -33.80 2.20 32.51
N LEU A 117 -33.30 1.25 33.29
CA LEU A 117 -31.89 0.83 33.35
C LEU A 117 -31.76 -0.60 32.82
N PRO A 118 -31.21 -0.83 31.61
CA PRO A 118 -30.93 -2.16 31.11
C PRO A 118 -29.85 -2.85 31.94
N LEU A 119 -30.03 -4.12 32.26
CA LEU A 119 -29.09 -4.90 33.09
C LEU A 119 -28.10 -5.71 32.25
N GLU A 120 -28.40 -5.93 30.95
CA GLU A 120 -27.62 -6.73 30.01
C GLU A 120 -27.29 -8.13 30.60
N LEU A 121 -28.32 -8.89 30.94
CA LEU A 121 -28.20 -10.25 31.44
C LEU A 121 -27.77 -11.22 30.32
N GLY A 122 -27.62 -12.50 30.70
CA GLY A 122 -27.34 -13.57 29.73
C GLY A 122 -25.95 -13.54 29.12
N GLY A 123 -25.02 -12.71 29.64
CA GLY A 123 -23.64 -12.63 29.13
C GLY A 123 -23.47 -11.72 27.88
N ARG A 124 -24.47 -10.90 27.51
CA ARG A 124 -24.44 -10.02 26.35
C ARG A 124 -23.21 -9.09 26.31
N ARG A 125 -22.93 -8.46 27.49
CA ARG A 125 -21.79 -7.55 27.61
C ARG A 125 -20.45 -8.28 27.47
N SER A 126 -20.27 -9.43 28.14
CA SER A 126 -19.03 -10.22 28.06
C SER A 126 -18.79 -10.73 26.63
N ALA A 127 -19.83 -11.25 25.98
CA ALA A 127 -19.72 -11.72 24.59
C ALA A 127 -19.34 -10.57 23.62
N ARG A 128 -19.96 -9.39 23.76
CA ARG A 128 -19.61 -8.18 23.00
C ARG A 128 -18.15 -7.76 23.21
N ILE A 129 -17.67 -7.81 24.44
CA ILE A 129 -16.25 -7.50 24.75
C ILE A 129 -15.32 -8.51 24.09
N THR A 130 -15.63 -9.81 24.20
CA THR A 130 -14.81 -10.86 23.58
C THR A 130 -14.70 -10.69 22.08
N VAL A 131 -15.80 -10.42 21.37
CA VAL A 131 -15.76 -10.15 19.92
C VAL A 131 -14.83 -8.97 19.62
N ALA A 132 -15.01 -7.84 20.31
CA ALA A 132 -14.19 -6.66 20.09
C ALA A 132 -12.69 -6.91 20.39
N GLU A 133 -12.36 -7.71 21.42
CA GLU A 133 -10.97 -8.07 21.73
C GLU A 133 -10.37 -8.97 20.64
N ARG A 134 -11.14 -9.92 20.07
CA ARG A 134 -10.70 -10.75 18.95
C ARG A 134 -10.53 -9.96 17.66
N GLU A 135 -11.35 -8.93 17.43
CA GLU A 135 -11.20 -8.02 16.29
C GLU A 135 -9.88 -7.22 16.36
N VAL A 136 -9.39 -6.86 17.56
CA VAL A 136 -8.06 -6.26 17.73
C VAL A 136 -6.97 -7.24 17.26
N GLU A 137 -7.04 -8.53 17.67
CA GLU A 137 -6.08 -9.54 17.23
C GLU A 137 -6.05 -9.65 15.69
N VAL A 138 -7.21 -9.59 15.03
CA VAL A 138 -7.28 -9.58 13.54
C VAL A 138 -6.54 -8.39 12.97
N ARG A 139 -6.80 -7.18 13.49
CA ARG A 139 -6.14 -5.95 12.99
C ARG A 139 -4.63 -5.99 13.20
N GLU A 140 -4.16 -6.49 14.34
CA GLU A 140 -2.72 -6.63 14.61
C GLU A 140 -2.05 -7.58 13.60
N GLN A 141 -2.67 -8.71 13.25
CA GLN A 141 -2.14 -9.63 12.27
C GLN A 141 -2.20 -9.07 10.83
N MET A 142 -3.24 -8.32 10.49
CA MET A 142 -3.35 -7.65 9.20
C MET A 142 -2.23 -6.60 9.02
N VAL A 143 -1.92 -5.84 10.07
CA VAL A 143 -0.80 -4.88 10.03
C VAL A 143 0.53 -5.61 9.88
N ALA A 144 0.74 -6.71 10.60
CA ALA A 144 1.95 -7.52 10.45
C ALA A 144 2.10 -8.10 9.03
N ASP A 145 0.99 -8.47 8.37
CA ASP A 145 1.01 -8.90 6.97
C ASP A 145 1.34 -7.75 6.01
N HIS A 146 0.81 -6.56 6.28
CA HIS A 146 1.16 -5.36 5.51
C HIS A 146 2.64 -5.01 5.66
N GLU A 147 3.21 -5.09 6.87
CA GLU A 147 4.64 -4.90 7.12
C GLU A 147 5.50 -5.90 6.33
N ARG A 148 5.12 -7.17 6.34
CA ARG A 148 5.79 -8.23 5.56
C ARG A 148 5.72 -7.97 4.05
N SER A 149 4.55 -7.60 3.55
CA SER A 149 4.35 -7.29 2.12
C SER A 149 5.16 -6.09 1.70
N LEU A 150 5.07 -4.97 2.43
CA LEU A 150 5.82 -3.75 2.17
C LEU A 150 7.33 -4.01 2.15
N ALA A 151 7.84 -4.78 3.11
CA ALA A 151 9.25 -5.12 3.17
C ALA A 151 9.72 -5.90 1.93
N ALA A 152 8.91 -6.85 1.44
CA ALA A 152 9.20 -7.58 0.21
C ALA A 152 9.15 -6.66 -1.02
N ASP A 153 8.13 -5.82 -1.11
CA ASP A 153 7.93 -4.91 -2.24
C ASP A 153 9.07 -3.87 -2.32
N VAL A 154 9.52 -3.32 -1.18
CA VAL A 154 10.68 -2.41 -1.11
C VAL A 154 11.96 -3.12 -1.55
N ARG A 155 12.22 -4.36 -1.10
CA ARG A 155 13.37 -5.13 -1.56
C ARG A 155 13.34 -5.40 -3.06
N ALA A 156 12.19 -5.83 -3.59
CA ALA A 156 12.03 -6.07 -5.02
C ALA A 156 12.29 -4.79 -5.83
N LYS A 157 11.73 -3.67 -5.40
CA LYS A 157 11.93 -2.35 -6.04
C LYS A 157 13.37 -1.87 -5.93
N PHE A 158 14.05 -2.12 -4.81
CA PHE A 158 15.48 -1.86 -4.65
C PHE A 158 16.31 -2.61 -5.69
N GLY A 159 16.02 -3.90 -5.90
CA GLY A 159 16.69 -4.69 -6.94
C GLY A 159 16.42 -4.14 -8.35
N GLU A 160 15.19 -3.69 -8.65
CA GLU A 160 14.86 -3.06 -9.94
C GLU A 160 15.65 -1.77 -10.16
N ALA A 161 15.76 -0.93 -9.14
CA ALA A 161 16.54 0.29 -9.21
C ALA A 161 18.04 -0.02 -9.41
N LEU A 162 18.57 -1.00 -8.68
CA LEU A 162 19.96 -1.45 -8.83
C LEU A 162 20.22 -1.98 -10.25
N ALA A 163 19.35 -2.81 -10.81
CA ALA A 163 19.48 -3.32 -12.18
C ALA A 163 19.43 -2.19 -13.22
N ALA A 164 18.53 -1.21 -13.04
CA ALA A 164 18.44 -0.06 -13.93
C ALA A 164 19.72 0.79 -13.90
N ILE A 165 20.31 1.00 -12.71
CA ILE A 165 21.57 1.74 -12.55
C ILE A 165 22.74 0.98 -13.20
N LEU A 166 22.81 -0.36 -13.03
CA LEU A 166 23.84 -1.16 -13.68
C LEU A 166 23.75 -1.11 -15.21
N LYS A 167 22.53 -1.15 -15.77
CA LYS A 167 22.32 -1.00 -17.22
C LYS A 167 22.74 0.38 -17.71
N LEU A 168 22.43 1.44 -16.97
CA LEU A 168 22.86 2.79 -17.30
C LEU A 168 24.40 2.91 -17.31
N GLY A 169 25.07 2.35 -16.30
CA GLY A 169 26.53 2.32 -16.25
C GLY A 169 27.14 1.57 -17.43
N PHE A 170 26.57 0.43 -17.79
CA PHE A 170 26.95 -0.33 -18.97
C PHE A 170 26.79 0.49 -20.27
N ASP A 171 25.67 1.20 -20.44
CA ASP A 171 25.44 2.08 -21.59
C ASP A 171 26.49 3.20 -21.68
N GLU A 172 26.90 3.79 -20.56
CA GLU A 172 27.93 4.84 -20.50
C GLU A 172 29.30 4.32 -20.89
N ASP A 173 29.71 3.17 -20.38
CA ASP A 173 30.98 2.51 -20.74
C ASP A 173 31.01 2.18 -22.24
N LEU A 174 29.90 1.71 -22.77
CA LEU A 174 29.76 1.40 -24.19
C LEU A 174 29.85 2.64 -25.07
N ILE A 175 29.21 3.75 -24.68
CA ILE A 175 29.32 5.03 -25.38
C ILE A 175 30.77 5.54 -25.35
N ALA A 176 31.44 5.48 -24.20
CA ALA A 176 32.83 5.89 -24.06
C ALA A 176 33.73 5.10 -25.01
N THR A 177 33.53 3.78 -25.10
CA THR A 177 34.28 2.92 -26.03
C THR A 177 33.95 3.22 -27.48
N SER A 178 32.67 3.35 -27.83
CA SER A 178 32.24 3.66 -29.21
C SER A 178 32.72 5.05 -29.68
N ARG A 179 32.79 6.04 -28.78
CA ARG A 179 33.36 7.35 -29.08
C ARG A 179 34.86 7.27 -29.40
N ARG A 180 35.61 6.42 -28.70
CA ARG A 180 37.04 6.16 -28.99
C ARG A 180 37.19 5.55 -30.40
N GLY A 181 36.37 4.54 -30.70
CA GLY A 181 36.30 3.94 -32.04
C GLY A 181 35.96 4.94 -33.14
N TYR A 182 34.97 5.81 -32.92
CA TYR A 182 34.61 6.88 -33.88
C TYR A 182 35.79 7.81 -34.18
N LYS A 183 36.52 8.27 -33.15
CA LYS A 183 37.72 9.13 -33.37
C LYS A 183 38.79 8.43 -34.25
N LEU A 184 38.98 7.13 -34.07
CA LEU A 184 39.89 6.32 -34.88
C LEU A 184 39.42 6.25 -36.35
N VAL A 185 38.13 6.01 -36.59
CA VAL A 185 37.57 5.97 -37.97
C VAL A 185 37.70 7.32 -38.64
N VAL A 186 37.44 8.45 -37.93
CA VAL A 186 37.62 9.81 -38.46
C VAL A 186 39.07 10.02 -38.92
N ALA A 187 40.06 9.63 -38.12
CA ALA A 187 41.47 9.75 -38.49
C ALA A 187 41.82 8.95 -39.78
N ARG A 188 41.31 7.71 -39.89
CA ARG A 188 41.50 6.86 -41.07
C ARG A 188 40.84 7.42 -42.32
N VAL A 189 39.69 8.10 -42.20
CA VAL A 189 39.02 8.76 -43.33
C VAL A 189 39.85 9.97 -43.80
N ILE A 190 40.40 10.76 -42.85
CA ILE A 190 41.29 11.89 -43.21
C ILE A 190 42.54 11.41 -43.91
N GLU A 191 43.10 10.25 -43.51
CA GLU A 191 44.26 9.63 -44.17
C GLU A 191 43.92 8.94 -45.50
N GLY A 192 42.65 8.96 -45.93
CA GLY A 192 42.19 8.29 -47.15
C GLY A 192 42.16 6.77 -47.09
N ARG A 193 42.29 6.17 -45.90
CA ARG A 193 42.36 4.71 -45.66
C ARG A 193 41.01 4.03 -45.47
N THR A 194 39.96 4.84 -45.28
CA THR A 194 38.60 4.38 -45.02
C THR A 194 37.59 5.29 -45.71
N ALA A 195 36.49 4.72 -46.19
CA ALA A 195 35.44 5.47 -46.88
C ALA A 195 34.68 6.40 -45.91
N PRO A 196 34.27 7.62 -46.33
CA PRO A 196 33.46 8.52 -45.51
C PRO A 196 32.13 7.90 -45.03
N LEU A 197 31.62 6.92 -45.76
CA LEU A 197 30.40 6.17 -45.38
C LEU A 197 30.57 5.46 -44.02
N GLU A 198 31.75 4.87 -43.76
CA GLU A 198 32.01 4.19 -42.49
C GLU A 198 31.98 5.17 -41.30
N GLN A 199 32.52 6.38 -41.48
CA GLN A 199 32.42 7.42 -40.46
C GLN A 199 30.95 7.74 -40.12
N ASN A 200 30.11 7.90 -41.13
CA ASN A 200 28.69 8.18 -40.93
C ASN A 200 27.98 7.01 -40.23
N MET A 201 28.31 5.77 -40.60
CA MET A 201 27.73 4.57 -39.95
C MET A 201 28.09 4.49 -38.45
N VAL A 202 29.33 4.73 -38.08
CA VAL A 202 29.76 4.75 -36.69
C VAL A 202 29.12 5.90 -35.93
N LEU A 203 28.97 7.08 -36.57
CA LEU A 203 28.27 8.22 -35.95
C LEU A 203 26.80 7.92 -35.66
N VAL A 204 26.12 7.25 -36.59
CA VAL A 204 24.73 6.78 -36.40
C VAL A 204 24.65 5.82 -35.18
N GLU A 205 25.59 4.88 -35.08
CA GLU A 205 25.64 3.94 -33.95
C GLU A 205 25.91 4.64 -32.60
N VAL A 206 26.86 5.59 -32.53
CA VAL A 206 27.12 6.41 -31.35
C VAL A 206 25.86 7.18 -30.91
N ASN A 207 25.13 7.77 -31.89
CA ASN A 207 23.89 8.48 -31.58
C ASN A 207 22.76 7.55 -31.12
N ARG A 208 22.68 6.32 -31.66
CA ARG A 208 21.77 5.27 -31.17
C ARG A 208 22.08 4.91 -29.73
N LEU A 209 23.34 4.71 -29.39
CA LEU A 209 23.76 4.41 -28.01
C LEU A 209 23.45 5.57 -27.04
N ARG A 210 23.61 6.81 -27.47
CA ARG A 210 23.21 7.99 -26.68
C ARG A 210 21.71 7.99 -26.42
N SER A 211 20.90 7.72 -27.43
CA SER A 211 19.45 7.60 -27.24
C SER A 211 19.07 6.49 -26.27
N MET A 212 19.77 5.35 -26.33
CA MET A 212 19.58 4.23 -25.39
C MET A 212 19.92 4.64 -23.95
N ARG A 213 21.05 5.32 -23.76
CA ARG A 213 21.47 5.86 -22.45
C ARG A 213 20.42 6.81 -21.86
N GLU A 214 19.85 7.74 -22.65
CA GLU A 214 18.80 8.65 -22.18
C GLU A 214 17.55 7.87 -21.71
N THR A 215 17.18 6.82 -22.44
CA THR A 215 16.08 5.93 -22.06
C THR A 215 16.39 5.19 -20.75
N SER A 216 17.62 4.69 -20.59
CA SER A 216 18.07 4.01 -19.36
C SER A 216 18.11 4.96 -18.17
N GLU A 217 18.57 6.21 -18.35
CA GLU A 217 18.54 7.22 -17.28
C GLU A 217 17.11 7.56 -16.85
N GLY A 218 16.20 7.73 -17.81
CA GLY A 218 14.78 7.92 -17.51
C GLY A 218 14.20 6.75 -16.70
N ARG A 219 14.59 5.51 -17.02
CA ARG A 219 14.16 4.32 -16.26
C ARG A 219 14.71 4.31 -14.82
N VAL A 220 15.98 4.71 -14.65
CA VAL A 220 16.56 4.87 -13.30
C VAL A 220 15.77 5.90 -12.49
N GLN A 221 15.50 7.07 -13.07
CA GLN A 221 14.74 8.11 -12.37
C GLN A 221 13.36 7.63 -11.94
N VAL A 222 12.61 6.95 -12.81
CA VAL A 222 11.29 6.41 -12.49
C VAL A 222 11.36 5.38 -11.36
N THR A 223 12.26 4.39 -11.45
CA THR A 223 12.39 3.38 -10.39
C THR A 223 12.84 3.95 -9.06
N MET A 224 13.69 4.98 -9.08
CA MET A 224 14.11 5.70 -7.87
C MET A 224 12.95 6.51 -7.25
N PHE A 225 12.07 7.12 -8.06
CA PHE A 225 10.87 7.78 -7.54
C PHE A 225 9.89 6.78 -6.92
N GLU A 226 9.69 5.62 -7.56
CA GLU A 226 8.83 4.56 -7.02
C GLU A 226 9.39 4.03 -5.68
N LEU A 227 10.70 3.83 -5.59
CA LEU A 227 11.35 3.41 -4.35
C LEU A 227 11.19 4.46 -3.23
N ARG A 228 11.42 5.75 -3.52
CA ARG A 228 11.18 6.84 -2.57
C ARG A 228 9.73 6.86 -2.09
N ASN A 229 8.78 6.73 -3.00
CA ASN A 229 7.36 6.70 -2.65
C ASN A 229 7.03 5.55 -1.68
N MET A 230 7.53 4.33 -1.95
CA MET A 230 7.34 3.19 -1.06
C MET A 230 7.96 3.42 0.32
N MET A 231 9.07 4.16 0.38
CA MET A 231 9.74 4.52 1.62
C MET A 231 9.08 5.70 2.35
N GLY A 232 8.12 6.39 1.73
CA GLY A 232 7.50 7.60 2.29
C GLY A 232 8.40 8.83 2.21
N MET A 233 9.33 8.87 1.24
CA MET A 233 10.22 10.00 0.95
C MET A 233 9.60 10.91 -0.13
N LEU A 234 10.00 12.18 -0.13
CA LEU A 234 9.66 13.11 -1.21
C LEU A 234 10.47 12.78 -2.48
N PRO A 235 9.95 13.13 -3.68
CA PRO A 235 10.68 12.88 -4.94
C PRO A 235 12.07 13.52 -5.00
N GLU A 236 12.26 14.67 -4.35
CA GLU A 236 13.50 15.46 -4.29
C GLU A 236 14.48 15.00 -3.21
N ASP A 237 14.06 14.13 -2.29
CA ASP A 237 14.94 13.66 -1.22
C ASP A 237 16.17 12.94 -1.78
N PRO A 238 17.36 13.19 -1.25
CA PRO A 238 18.57 12.54 -1.72
C PRO A 238 18.53 11.04 -1.39
N LEU A 239 18.73 10.21 -2.39
CA LEU A 239 18.81 8.77 -2.23
C LEU A 239 19.88 8.21 -3.16
N ARG A 240 20.90 7.56 -2.58
CA ARG A 240 21.91 6.76 -3.27
C ARG A 240 21.86 5.35 -2.75
N LEU A 241 22.00 4.39 -3.63
CA LEU A 241 21.92 2.97 -3.28
C LEU A 241 23.32 2.40 -3.06
N ARG A 242 23.38 1.38 -2.19
CA ARG A 242 24.57 0.55 -1.99
C ARG A 242 24.18 -0.90 -2.05
N GLY A 243 24.76 -1.64 -2.99
CA GLY A 243 24.52 -3.07 -3.12
C GLY A 243 25.11 -3.63 -4.39
N ASP A 244 25.22 -4.94 -4.39
CA ASP A 244 25.63 -5.77 -5.50
C ASP A 244 24.75 -7.03 -5.45
N PHE A 245 24.34 -7.56 -6.60
CA PHE A 245 23.50 -8.77 -6.64
C PHE A 245 24.19 -9.98 -6.02
N ASP A 246 25.49 -10.12 -6.15
CA ASP A 246 26.26 -11.23 -5.57
C ASP A 246 26.18 -11.25 -4.04
N ASN A 247 26.12 -10.08 -3.40
CA ASN A 247 26.00 -9.94 -1.95
C ASN A 247 24.54 -10.00 -1.44
N LEU A 248 23.57 -9.86 -2.33
CA LEU A 248 22.15 -9.89 -1.99
C LEU A 248 21.53 -11.30 -2.08
N ILE A 249 22.25 -12.27 -2.66
CA ILE A 249 21.82 -13.66 -2.81
C ILE A 249 22.50 -14.53 -1.76
N THR A 250 21.78 -14.89 -0.69
CA THR A 250 22.28 -15.75 0.40
C THR A 250 21.65 -17.16 0.34
N PRO A 251 22.23 -18.20 0.94
CA PRO A 251 21.65 -19.56 0.94
C PRO A 251 20.23 -19.60 1.48
N LEU A 252 19.41 -20.48 0.93
CA LEU A 252 18.01 -20.69 1.29
C LEU A 252 17.83 -21.94 2.15
N PRO A 253 16.88 -21.97 3.10
CA PRO A 253 16.53 -23.17 3.84
C PRO A 253 15.89 -24.23 2.92
N PRO A 254 15.86 -25.51 3.31
CA PRO A 254 15.15 -26.55 2.57
C PRO A 254 13.65 -26.23 2.45
N VAL A 255 13.02 -26.66 1.33
CA VAL A 255 11.59 -26.37 1.05
C VAL A 255 10.65 -26.86 2.16
N ALA A 256 10.94 -28.03 2.76
CA ALA A 256 10.12 -28.58 3.84
C ALA A 256 10.12 -27.66 5.08
N GLU A 257 11.31 -27.25 5.53
CA GLU A 257 11.47 -26.31 6.66
C GLU A 257 10.83 -24.94 6.37
N ALA A 258 11.03 -24.45 5.16
CA ALA A 258 10.41 -23.21 4.68
C ALA A 258 8.87 -23.28 4.74
N THR A 259 8.29 -24.43 4.34
CA THR A 259 6.83 -24.63 4.37
C THR A 259 6.29 -24.67 5.81
N GLU A 260 6.96 -25.37 6.71
CA GLU A 260 6.56 -25.41 8.14
C GLU A 260 6.65 -24.02 8.77
N ARG A 261 7.71 -23.30 8.48
CA ARG A 261 7.88 -21.90 8.93
C ARG A 261 6.76 -21.00 8.41
N ALA A 262 6.43 -21.11 7.13
CA ALA A 262 5.34 -20.34 6.53
C ALA A 262 3.99 -20.64 7.22
N LEU A 263 3.66 -21.90 7.46
CA LEU A 263 2.40 -22.31 8.10
C LEU A 263 2.32 -21.93 9.60
N SER A 264 3.47 -21.69 10.24
CA SER A 264 3.49 -21.29 11.66
C SER A 264 3.58 -19.77 11.86
N GLN A 265 4.23 -19.03 10.96
CA GLN A 265 4.63 -17.65 11.22
C GLN A 265 4.00 -16.62 10.26
N ARG A 266 3.38 -17.03 9.16
CA ARG A 266 2.80 -16.07 8.20
C ARG A 266 1.64 -15.28 8.82
N PRO A 267 1.73 -13.93 8.83
CA PRO A 267 0.71 -13.10 9.45
C PRO A 267 -0.66 -13.19 8.77
N ASP A 268 -0.73 -13.40 7.45
CA ASP A 268 -1.99 -13.58 6.72
C ASP A 268 -2.75 -14.85 7.17
N LEU A 269 -2.03 -15.95 7.44
CA LEU A 269 -2.63 -17.14 8.03
C LEU A 269 -3.04 -16.91 9.50
N LEU A 270 -2.19 -16.22 10.27
CA LEU A 270 -2.52 -15.85 11.65
C LEU A 270 -3.73 -14.92 11.70
N ALA A 271 -3.87 -13.97 10.76
CA ALA A 271 -5.06 -13.14 10.61
C ALA A 271 -6.31 -14.00 10.33
N THR A 272 -6.19 -14.98 9.43
CA THR A 272 -7.32 -15.88 9.11
C THR A 272 -7.72 -16.74 10.33
N ARG A 273 -6.75 -17.21 11.13
CA ARG A 273 -7.01 -17.89 12.41
C ARG A 273 -7.64 -16.97 13.46
N ALA A 274 -7.25 -15.70 13.48
CA ALA A 274 -7.88 -14.70 14.34
C ALA A 274 -9.33 -14.42 13.90
N ILE A 275 -9.61 -14.37 12.60
CA ILE A 275 -10.98 -14.23 12.04
C ILE A 275 -11.84 -15.44 12.43
N GLU A 276 -11.29 -16.66 12.44
CA GLU A 276 -11.99 -17.87 12.91
C GLU A 276 -12.42 -17.71 14.39
N LYS A 277 -11.53 -17.21 15.26
CA LYS A 277 -11.85 -16.91 16.65
C LYS A 277 -12.91 -15.80 16.81
N VAL A 278 -12.91 -14.80 15.92
CA VAL A 278 -13.97 -13.77 15.89
C VAL A 278 -15.31 -14.43 15.57
N ALA A 279 -15.36 -15.30 14.55
CA ALA A 279 -16.58 -15.99 14.15
C ALA A 279 -17.12 -16.89 15.27
N GLU A 280 -16.25 -17.61 15.98
CA GLU A 280 -16.63 -18.40 17.17
C GLU A 280 -17.19 -17.49 18.29
N ALA A 281 -16.55 -16.35 18.56
CA ALA A 281 -17.03 -15.39 19.56
C ALA A 281 -18.38 -14.77 19.14
N GLN A 282 -18.63 -14.55 17.85
CA GLN A 282 -19.90 -14.08 17.31
C GLN A 282 -21.04 -15.06 17.51
N ILE A 283 -20.78 -16.38 17.45
CA ILE A 283 -21.77 -17.41 17.79
C ILE A 283 -22.25 -17.20 19.23
N GLU A 284 -21.33 -17.03 20.19
CA GLU A 284 -21.70 -16.83 21.60
C GLU A 284 -22.38 -15.46 21.82
N GLN A 285 -21.96 -14.42 21.12
CA GLN A 285 -22.64 -13.13 21.14
C GLN A 285 -24.10 -13.27 20.64
N THR A 286 -24.30 -13.98 19.54
CA THR A 286 -25.64 -14.21 18.97
C THR A 286 -26.49 -15.09 19.90
N ARG A 287 -25.92 -16.10 20.57
CA ARG A 287 -26.61 -16.90 21.60
C ARG A 287 -26.99 -16.04 22.78
N SER A 288 -26.13 -15.12 23.21
CA SER A 288 -26.39 -14.25 24.37
C SER A 288 -27.59 -13.33 24.14
N THR A 289 -27.82 -12.89 22.90
CA THR A 289 -29.00 -12.07 22.54
C THR A 289 -30.31 -12.83 22.58
N GLY A 290 -30.27 -14.17 22.43
CA GLY A 290 -31.44 -15.05 22.58
C GLY A 290 -31.69 -15.50 24.04
N ARG A 291 -30.91 -15.03 25.01
CA ARG A 291 -31.11 -15.32 26.46
C ARG A 291 -32.00 -14.28 27.13
N LEU A 292 -32.52 -14.64 28.31
CA LEU A 292 -33.27 -13.73 29.16
C LEU A 292 -32.54 -12.41 29.36
N ASP A 293 -33.25 -11.30 29.22
CA ASP A 293 -32.77 -10.00 29.62
C ASP A 293 -33.73 -9.28 30.55
N ALA A 294 -33.23 -8.30 31.32
CA ALA A 294 -34.03 -7.55 32.25
C ALA A 294 -33.64 -6.07 32.27
N SER A 295 -34.62 -5.25 32.61
CA SER A 295 -34.43 -3.83 32.90
C SER A 295 -35.09 -3.45 34.21
N LEU A 296 -34.43 -2.62 35.00
CA LEU A 296 -35.03 -1.97 36.14
C LEU A 296 -35.81 -0.75 35.70
N ILE A 297 -37.01 -0.60 36.25
CA ILE A 297 -37.90 0.54 35.94
C ILE A 297 -38.15 1.31 37.23
N ALA A 298 -38.05 2.63 37.18
CA ALA A 298 -38.51 3.52 38.23
C ALA A 298 -39.31 4.65 37.58
N GLY A 299 -40.49 4.92 38.09
CA GLY A 299 -41.38 5.92 37.52
C GLY A 299 -42.03 6.83 38.56
N TYR A 300 -42.31 8.04 38.15
CA TYR A 300 -43.12 8.98 38.88
C TYR A 300 -44.26 9.47 37.95
N GLN A 301 -45.48 9.37 38.49
CA GLN A 301 -46.67 9.88 37.78
C GLN A 301 -47.43 10.80 38.71
N ARG A 302 -47.72 11.99 38.17
CA ARG A 302 -48.68 12.92 38.80
C ARG A 302 -49.90 13.03 37.91
N MET A 303 -51.06 12.64 38.46
CA MET A 303 -52.31 12.68 37.75
C MET A 303 -53.30 13.61 38.49
N LYS A 304 -53.82 14.58 37.79
CA LYS A 304 -54.99 15.36 38.23
C LYS A 304 -56.21 14.76 37.57
N PHE A 305 -57.15 14.29 38.39
CA PHE A 305 -58.36 13.64 37.89
C PHE A 305 -59.58 14.32 38.48
N GLY A 306 -60.57 14.64 37.61
CA GLY A 306 -61.83 15.18 37.97
C GLY A 306 -62.88 14.08 38.12
N PHE A 307 -63.61 14.07 39.24
CA PHE A 307 -64.69 13.14 39.44
C PHE A 307 -66.00 13.72 38.87
N PRO A 308 -66.88 12.91 38.30
CA PRO A 308 -68.18 13.40 37.73
C PRO A 308 -69.20 13.72 38.85
N VAL A 309 -68.72 14.21 39.98
CA VAL A 309 -69.53 14.64 41.12
C VAL A 309 -69.13 16.05 41.55
N ARG A 310 -70.10 16.79 42.09
CA ARG A 310 -69.88 18.11 42.65
C ARG A 310 -69.92 18.03 44.18
N GLY A 311 -68.88 18.54 44.81
CA GLY A 311 -68.81 18.73 46.22
C GLY A 311 -69.12 20.18 46.63
N ILE A 312 -69.34 20.43 47.90
CA ILE A 312 -69.52 21.77 48.48
C ILE A 312 -68.21 22.18 49.11
N ASP A 313 -67.66 23.38 48.78
CA ASP A 313 -66.49 23.94 49.42
C ASP A 313 -66.81 24.54 50.80
N ASP A 314 -65.80 24.97 51.56
CA ASP A 314 -65.95 25.54 52.90
C ASP A 314 -66.78 26.86 52.88
N ALA A 315 -67.01 27.46 51.74
CA ALA A 315 -67.86 28.61 51.52
C ALA A 315 -69.26 28.26 51.04
N GLY A 316 -69.64 26.96 51.01
CA GLY A 316 -70.94 26.51 50.58
C GLY A 316 -71.20 26.45 49.09
N ARG A 317 -70.17 26.62 48.23
CA ARG A 317 -70.30 26.65 46.74
C ARG A 317 -70.04 25.28 46.14
N LEU A 318 -70.85 24.92 45.14
CA LEU A 318 -70.69 23.68 44.38
C LEU A 318 -69.45 23.78 43.49
N GLN A 319 -68.49 22.90 43.73
CA GLN A 319 -67.27 22.78 42.91
C GLN A 319 -67.11 21.36 42.36
N PRO A 320 -66.50 21.21 41.18
CA PRO A 320 -66.07 19.89 40.70
C PRO A 320 -65.12 19.27 41.71
N VAL A 321 -65.32 18.06 42.08
CA VAL A 321 -64.39 17.31 42.94
C VAL A 321 -63.21 16.88 42.09
N GLN A 322 -62.02 17.38 42.42
CA GLN A 322 -60.76 17.05 41.73
C GLN A 322 -59.75 16.58 42.76
N GLY A 323 -58.97 15.58 42.38
CA GLY A 323 -57.85 15.06 43.18
C GLY A 323 -56.55 15.10 42.43
N ASN A 324 -55.49 15.38 43.16
CA ASN A 324 -54.10 15.22 42.64
C ASN A 324 -53.56 13.94 43.26
N PHE A 325 -53.18 12.99 42.40
CA PHE A 325 -52.60 11.73 42.82
C PHE A 325 -51.15 11.65 42.36
N ASN A 326 -50.26 11.19 43.24
CA ASN A 326 -48.88 11.01 42.98
C ASN A 326 -48.52 9.54 43.16
N TYR A 327 -47.96 8.92 42.13
CA TYR A 327 -47.54 7.51 42.16
C TYR A 327 -46.07 7.40 41.96
N LEU A 328 -45.41 6.53 42.76
CA LEU A 328 -44.07 6.05 42.53
C LEU A 328 -44.18 4.58 42.12
N THR A 329 -43.57 4.25 41.00
CA THR A 329 -43.57 2.92 40.42
C THR A 329 -42.16 2.37 40.41
N PHE A 330 -41.97 1.18 40.95
CA PHE A 330 -40.73 0.43 40.81
C PHE A 330 -41.07 -0.93 40.21
N GLY A 331 -40.28 -1.39 39.28
CA GLY A 331 -40.55 -2.62 38.58
C GLY A 331 -39.34 -3.20 37.88
N VAL A 332 -39.50 -4.41 37.43
CA VAL A 332 -38.57 -5.14 36.59
C VAL A 332 -39.29 -5.52 35.31
N SER A 333 -38.74 -5.13 34.16
CA SER A 333 -39.18 -5.62 32.86
C SER A 333 -38.30 -6.80 32.47
N LEU A 334 -38.92 -7.91 32.08
CA LEU A 334 -38.23 -9.14 31.68
C LEU A 334 -38.53 -9.44 30.22
N ASP A 335 -37.48 -9.52 29.39
CA ASP A 335 -37.58 -10.01 28.03
C ASP A 335 -37.41 -11.53 28.01
N LEU A 336 -38.52 -12.25 27.86
CA LEU A 336 -38.57 -13.71 27.90
C LEU A 336 -38.54 -14.29 26.47
N PRO A 337 -37.43 -14.90 26.02
CA PRO A 337 -37.33 -15.48 24.69
C PRO A 337 -38.05 -16.85 24.61
N VAL A 338 -39.39 -16.82 24.64
CA VAL A 338 -40.20 -18.04 24.64
C VAL A 338 -40.26 -18.68 23.24
N ARG A 339 -40.55 -17.87 22.22
CA ARG A 339 -40.67 -18.34 20.82
C ARG A 339 -39.42 -18.03 20.00
N ASN A 340 -38.95 -16.80 20.04
CA ASN A 340 -37.76 -16.38 19.37
C ASN A 340 -36.56 -16.42 20.32
N LYS A 341 -35.75 -17.47 20.19
CA LYS A 341 -34.49 -17.68 20.93
C LYS A 341 -33.28 -17.33 20.05
N ASN A 342 -33.51 -16.56 18.99
CA ASN A 342 -32.49 -16.18 18.01
C ASN A 342 -31.94 -17.38 17.20
N GLN A 343 -32.71 -18.47 17.09
CA GLN A 343 -32.24 -19.74 16.51
C GLN A 343 -31.74 -19.61 15.09
N GLY A 344 -32.46 -18.87 14.22
CA GLY A 344 -32.00 -18.67 12.83
C GLY A 344 -30.71 -17.85 12.72
N ALA A 345 -30.53 -16.83 13.59
CA ALA A 345 -29.28 -16.08 13.61
C ALA A 345 -28.11 -16.90 14.18
N ILE A 346 -28.38 -17.81 15.13
CA ILE A 346 -27.39 -18.76 15.65
C ILE A 346 -26.96 -19.72 14.55
N GLU A 347 -27.91 -20.30 13.80
CA GLU A 347 -27.60 -21.18 12.67
C GLU A 347 -26.77 -20.45 11.59
N ALA A 348 -27.15 -19.21 11.28
CA ALA A 348 -26.38 -18.37 10.35
C ALA A 348 -24.95 -18.10 10.85
N ALA A 349 -24.77 -17.79 12.13
CA ALA A 349 -23.45 -17.57 12.73
C ALA A 349 -22.59 -18.85 12.73
N VAL A 350 -23.21 -20.02 12.98
CA VAL A 350 -22.53 -21.32 12.88
C VAL A 350 -22.08 -21.59 11.45
N ALA A 351 -22.97 -21.40 10.46
CA ALA A 351 -22.63 -21.57 9.05
C ALA A 351 -21.51 -20.62 8.60
N GLN A 352 -21.52 -19.38 9.08
CA GLN A 352 -20.46 -18.40 8.82
C GLN A 352 -19.11 -18.84 9.44
N SER A 353 -19.13 -19.40 10.65
CA SER A 353 -17.92 -19.94 11.29
C SER A 353 -17.33 -21.11 10.50
N GLU A 354 -18.16 -22.03 10.01
CA GLU A 354 -17.71 -23.14 9.15
C GLU A 354 -17.16 -22.63 7.81
N ALA A 355 -17.76 -21.60 7.22
CA ALA A 355 -17.25 -20.98 6.01
C ALA A 355 -15.85 -20.34 6.23
N VAL A 356 -15.62 -19.68 7.38
CA VAL A 356 -14.31 -19.11 7.74
C VAL A 356 -13.28 -20.21 7.93
N LYS A 357 -13.64 -21.32 8.60
CA LYS A 357 -12.78 -22.48 8.80
C LYS A 357 -12.35 -23.10 7.45
N THR A 358 -13.30 -23.33 6.56
CA THR A 358 -13.00 -23.83 5.20
C THR A 358 -12.07 -22.88 4.43
N ARG A 359 -12.26 -21.57 4.59
CA ARG A 359 -11.38 -20.56 4.00
C ARG A 359 -9.96 -20.64 4.56
N ARG A 360 -9.80 -20.85 5.89
CA ARG A 360 -8.49 -21.04 6.52
C ARG A 360 -7.76 -22.27 5.94
N GLU A 361 -8.46 -23.38 5.80
CA GLU A 361 -7.89 -24.60 5.19
C GLU A 361 -7.43 -24.38 3.76
N PHE A 362 -8.20 -23.61 2.98
CA PHE A 362 -7.79 -23.21 1.63
C PHE A 362 -6.57 -22.27 1.62
N VAL A 363 -6.47 -21.34 2.59
CA VAL A 363 -5.30 -20.47 2.74
C VAL A 363 -4.05 -21.31 3.06
N GLU A 364 -4.13 -22.30 3.94
CA GLU A 364 -3.02 -23.21 4.23
C GLU A 364 -2.55 -23.97 2.97
N LEU A 365 -3.47 -24.45 2.14
CA LEU A 365 -3.14 -25.07 0.85
C LEU A 365 -2.48 -24.07 -0.11
N THR A 366 -3.01 -22.85 -0.15
CA THR A 366 -2.46 -21.77 -0.99
C THR A 366 -1.02 -21.42 -0.58
N ILE A 367 -0.73 -21.34 0.71
CA ILE A 367 0.61 -21.10 1.23
C ILE A 367 1.59 -22.19 0.80
N ARG A 368 1.20 -23.47 0.90
CA ARG A 368 2.03 -24.58 0.43
C ARG A 368 2.38 -24.44 -1.06
N ARG A 369 1.38 -24.10 -1.88
CA ARG A 369 1.56 -23.85 -3.31
C ARG A 369 2.49 -22.64 -3.57
N GLU A 370 2.31 -21.55 -2.83
CA GLU A 370 3.13 -20.34 -3.00
C GLU A 370 4.60 -20.60 -2.68
N VAL A 371 4.89 -21.29 -1.56
CA VAL A 371 6.26 -21.66 -1.20
C VAL A 371 6.87 -22.56 -2.30
N ALA A 372 6.18 -23.60 -2.74
CA ALA A 372 6.67 -24.48 -3.78
C ALA A 372 6.93 -23.74 -5.11
N ALA A 373 6.01 -22.85 -5.51
CA ALA A 373 6.14 -22.05 -6.72
C ALA A 373 7.31 -21.05 -6.63
N ALA A 374 7.51 -20.40 -5.48
CA ALA A 374 8.62 -19.46 -5.26
C ALA A 374 9.98 -20.17 -5.37
N TYR A 375 10.11 -21.36 -4.78
CA TYR A 375 11.33 -22.16 -4.92
C TYR A 375 11.59 -22.64 -6.36
N ALA A 376 10.55 -23.03 -7.08
CA ALA A 376 10.67 -23.42 -8.49
C ALA A 376 11.15 -22.25 -9.35
N ARG A 377 10.57 -21.04 -9.16
CA ARG A 377 11.00 -19.81 -9.85
C ARG A 377 12.46 -19.47 -9.53
N TYR A 378 12.82 -19.50 -8.25
CA TYR A 378 14.22 -19.22 -7.85
C TYR A 378 15.19 -20.20 -8.47
N THR A 379 14.90 -21.50 -8.43
CA THR A 379 15.78 -22.54 -9.02
C THR A 379 15.96 -22.32 -10.52
N SER A 380 14.88 -21.97 -11.23
CA SER A 380 14.94 -21.67 -12.67
C SER A 380 15.73 -20.40 -12.96
N ALA A 381 15.46 -19.31 -12.24
CA ALA A 381 16.14 -18.04 -12.42
C ALA A 381 17.64 -18.14 -12.08
N ALA A 382 17.99 -18.78 -10.97
CA ALA A 382 19.38 -18.98 -10.58
C ALA A 382 20.17 -19.81 -11.60
N ARG A 383 19.56 -20.86 -12.18
CA ARG A 383 20.20 -21.62 -13.27
C ARG A 383 20.37 -20.77 -14.53
N ALA A 384 19.39 -19.95 -14.89
CA ALA A 384 19.51 -19.05 -16.03
C ALA A 384 20.63 -18.03 -15.84
N ALA A 385 20.71 -17.39 -14.68
CA ALA A 385 21.78 -16.44 -14.35
C ALA A 385 23.16 -17.11 -14.38
N GLU A 386 23.29 -18.35 -13.89
CA GLU A 386 24.55 -19.10 -13.91
C GLU A 386 24.99 -19.45 -15.35
N ILE A 387 24.06 -19.82 -16.24
CA ILE A 387 24.36 -20.03 -17.66
C ILE A 387 24.89 -18.74 -18.31
N PHE A 388 24.29 -17.59 -18.01
CA PHE A 388 24.78 -16.31 -18.49
C PHE A 388 26.18 -16.01 -17.95
N ARG A 389 26.40 -16.20 -16.64
CA ARG A 389 27.67 -15.90 -15.97
C ARG A 389 28.84 -16.71 -16.52
N VAL A 390 28.67 -18.01 -16.63
CA VAL A 390 29.79 -18.94 -16.94
C VAL A 390 29.93 -19.19 -18.45
N GLY A 391 28.84 -19.23 -19.20
CA GLY A 391 28.86 -19.72 -20.57
C GLY A 391 28.59 -18.67 -21.65
N VAL A 392 27.96 -17.54 -21.31
CA VAL A 392 27.50 -16.57 -22.33
C VAL A 392 28.30 -15.28 -22.31
N ARG A 393 28.43 -14.66 -21.14
CA ARG A 393 29.02 -13.32 -20.96
C ARG A 393 30.48 -13.26 -21.38
N ASP A 394 31.31 -14.16 -20.86
CA ASP A 394 32.74 -14.17 -21.16
C ASP A 394 33.01 -14.47 -22.63
N GLN A 395 32.25 -15.43 -23.21
CA GLN A 395 32.37 -15.77 -24.63
C GLN A 395 31.89 -14.60 -25.53
N ALA A 396 30.82 -13.91 -25.15
CA ALA A 396 30.33 -12.75 -25.89
C ALA A 396 31.35 -11.59 -25.88
N ASN A 397 31.97 -11.33 -24.73
CA ASN A 397 33.01 -10.32 -24.62
C ASN A 397 34.24 -10.68 -25.47
N GLN A 398 34.72 -11.92 -25.42
CA GLN A 398 35.80 -12.43 -26.26
C GLN A 398 35.48 -12.31 -27.74
N ASN A 399 34.27 -12.69 -28.16
CA ASN A 399 33.83 -12.58 -29.56
C ASN A 399 33.85 -11.13 -30.03
N LEU A 400 33.33 -10.19 -29.23
CA LEU A 400 33.35 -8.76 -29.55
C LEU A 400 34.78 -8.25 -29.71
N ASP A 401 35.71 -8.65 -28.81
CA ASP A 401 37.11 -8.26 -28.89
C ASP A 401 37.80 -8.81 -30.15
N VAL A 402 37.57 -10.09 -30.49
CA VAL A 402 38.12 -10.69 -31.70
C VAL A 402 37.56 -10.02 -32.93
N VAL A 403 36.26 -9.76 -33.04
CA VAL A 403 35.64 -9.08 -34.19
C VAL A 403 36.15 -7.65 -34.29
N ARG A 404 36.34 -6.93 -33.19
CA ARG A 404 36.92 -5.61 -33.18
C ARG A 404 38.36 -5.60 -33.71
N GLN A 405 39.23 -6.50 -33.21
CA GLN A 405 40.61 -6.60 -33.71
C GLN A 405 40.68 -6.98 -35.17
N THR A 406 39.87 -7.91 -35.62
CA THR A 406 39.84 -8.34 -37.03
C THR A 406 39.27 -7.23 -37.97
N TYR A 407 38.35 -6.42 -37.50
CA TYR A 407 37.92 -5.20 -38.18
C TYR A 407 39.07 -4.18 -38.26
N GLU A 408 39.78 -3.95 -37.18
CA GLU A 408 40.93 -3.03 -37.16
C GLU A 408 42.05 -3.46 -38.11
N LEU A 409 42.23 -4.77 -38.31
CA LEU A 409 43.17 -5.35 -39.29
C LEU A 409 42.63 -5.40 -40.73
N GLY A 410 41.37 -4.98 -40.96
CA GLY A 410 40.76 -4.96 -42.29
C GLY A 410 40.21 -6.32 -42.78
N SER A 411 40.20 -7.34 -41.94
CA SER A 411 39.70 -8.69 -42.30
C SER A 411 38.19 -8.90 -42.08
N LYS A 412 37.55 -7.99 -41.34
CA LYS A 412 36.12 -7.95 -41.13
C LYS A 412 35.56 -6.58 -41.49
N THR A 413 34.26 -6.53 -41.80
CA THR A 413 33.59 -5.27 -42.11
C THR A 413 33.13 -4.54 -40.84
N LEU A 414 32.89 -3.23 -40.96
CA LEU A 414 32.28 -2.42 -39.92
C LEU A 414 30.90 -2.97 -39.53
N LEU A 415 30.12 -3.50 -40.48
CA LEU A 415 28.81 -4.10 -40.20
C LEU A 415 28.91 -5.32 -39.31
N ASP A 416 29.94 -6.19 -39.52
CA ASP A 416 30.18 -7.33 -38.64
C ASP A 416 30.46 -6.89 -37.19
N TYR A 417 31.27 -5.82 -37.05
CA TYR A 417 31.57 -5.28 -35.73
C TYR A 417 30.31 -4.69 -35.05
N ILE A 418 29.53 -3.89 -35.75
CA ILE A 418 28.28 -3.32 -35.23
C ILE A 418 27.28 -4.43 -34.84
N ALA A 419 27.16 -5.46 -35.67
CA ALA A 419 26.29 -6.59 -35.39
C ALA A 419 26.68 -7.35 -34.11
N GLU A 420 28.01 -7.62 -33.94
CA GLU A 420 28.49 -8.28 -32.72
C GLU A 420 28.38 -7.39 -31.48
N GLN A 421 28.60 -6.08 -31.62
CA GLN A 421 28.38 -5.13 -30.55
C GLN A 421 26.93 -5.11 -30.07
N ARG A 422 25.96 -5.14 -31.00
CA ARG A 422 24.53 -5.22 -30.65
C ARG A 422 24.19 -6.52 -29.94
N ARG A 423 24.74 -7.65 -30.39
CA ARG A 423 24.58 -8.94 -29.72
C ARG A 423 25.16 -8.91 -28.31
N TYR A 424 26.35 -8.34 -28.12
CA TYR A 424 26.95 -8.19 -26.80
C TYR A 424 26.06 -7.34 -25.86
N ILE A 425 25.50 -6.23 -26.34
CA ILE A 425 24.56 -5.40 -25.58
C ILE A 425 23.32 -6.20 -25.12
N GLU A 426 22.75 -6.97 -26.04
CA GLU A 426 21.57 -7.80 -25.74
C GLU A 426 21.89 -8.86 -24.68
N LEU A 427 23.03 -9.50 -24.78
CA LEU A 427 23.45 -10.54 -23.84
C LEU A 427 23.79 -9.97 -22.45
N GLU A 428 24.47 -8.83 -22.38
CA GLU A 428 24.79 -8.18 -21.09
C GLU A 428 23.52 -7.67 -20.40
N ASN A 429 22.59 -7.06 -21.15
CA ASN A 429 21.28 -6.70 -20.60
C ASN A 429 20.50 -7.95 -20.13
N GLY A 430 20.54 -9.05 -20.87
CA GLY A 430 19.94 -10.32 -20.49
C GLY A 430 20.54 -10.91 -19.22
N TYR A 431 21.86 -10.76 -19.03
CA TYR A 431 22.53 -11.17 -17.78
C TYR A 431 22.05 -10.33 -16.58
N ILE A 432 22.02 -9.00 -16.70
CA ILE A 432 21.51 -8.12 -15.62
C ILE A 432 20.04 -8.46 -15.30
N ASP A 433 19.21 -8.74 -16.31
CA ASP A 433 17.82 -9.16 -16.10
C ASP A 433 17.75 -10.51 -15.39
N ALA A 434 18.58 -11.48 -15.74
CA ALA A 434 18.63 -12.78 -15.06
C ALA A 434 19.07 -12.67 -13.58
N LEU A 435 20.00 -11.76 -13.27
CA LEU A 435 20.38 -11.45 -11.89
C LEU A 435 19.20 -10.84 -11.11
N LEU A 436 18.51 -9.87 -11.72
CA LEU A 436 17.33 -9.25 -11.13
C LEU A 436 16.21 -10.27 -10.88
N ASP A 437 15.94 -11.15 -11.85
CA ASP A 437 14.93 -12.20 -11.72
C ASP A 437 15.29 -13.20 -10.60
N THR A 438 16.56 -13.54 -10.47
CA THR A 438 17.05 -14.38 -9.36
C THR A 438 16.85 -13.72 -8.02
N TYR A 439 17.20 -12.44 -7.92
CA TYR A 439 17.01 -11.66 -6.71
C TYR A 439 15.52 -11.51 -6.34
N LYS A 440 14.66 -11.17 -7.30
CA LYS A 440 13.22 -11.09 -7.10
C LYS A 440 12.61 -12.42 -6.65
N ALA A 441 13.00 -13.51 -7.30
CA ALA A 441 12.53 -14.84 -6.93
C ALA A 441 12.96 -15.21 -5.51
N ARG A 442 14.14 -14.77 -5.07
CA ARG A 442 14.58 -14.92 -3.70
C ARG A 442 13.73 -14.09 -2.73
N VAL A 443 13.52 -12.81 -3.02
CA VAL A 443 12.64 -11.95 -2.21
C VAL A 443 11.23 -12.55 -2.09
N GLU A 444 10.73 -13.18 -3.14
CA GLU A 444 9.44 -13.87 -3.12
C GLU A 444 9.45 -15.10 -2.19
N ILE A 445 10.56 -15.83 -2.10
CA ILE A 445 10.72 -16.90 -1.08
C ILE A 445 10.67 -16.29 0.31
N GLU A 446 11.44 -15.24 0.59
CA GLU A 446 11.46 -14.56 1.88
C GLU A 446 10.06 -14.06 2.28
N ARG A 447 9.31 -13.52 1.32
CA ARG A 447 7.90 -13.14 1.49
C ARG A 447 7.03 -14.35 1.82
N ALA A 448 7.19 -15.46 1.09
CA ALA A 448 6.37 -16.66 1.27
C ALA A 448 6.61 -17.35 2.63
N ILE A 449 7.82 -17.27 3.18
CA ILE A 449 8.18 -17.92 4.46
C ILE A 449 8.14 -16.96 5.66
N ALA A 450 7.71 -15.72 5.47
CA ALA A 450 7.69 -14.68 6.50
C ALA A 450 9.05 -14.43 7.17
N SER A 451 10.17 -14.62 6.46
CA SER A 451 11.51 -14.46 7.02
C SER A 451 12.00 -13.00 7.03
N ILE A 452 11.23 -12.08 6.46
CA ILE A 452 11.56 -10.65 6.44
C ILE A 452 11.21 -10.04 7.80
N VAL A 453 11.95 -10.41 8.84
CA VAL A 453 11.92 -9.72 10.13
C VAL A 453 13.13 -8.80 10.16
N VAL A 454 12.92 -7.54 9.79
CA VAL A 454 13.88 -6.49 10.15
C VAL A 454 13.74 -6.30 11.66
N ALA A 455 14.82 -6.57 12.41
CA ALA A 455 14.83 -6.22 13.82
C ALA A 455 14.47 -4.73 13.96
N PRO A 456 13.56 -4.35 14.90
CA PRO A 456 13.20 -2.97 15.06
C PRO A 456 14.45 -2.14 15.31
N PRO A 457 14.56 -0.92 14.73
CA PRO A 457 15.68 -0.05 14.96
C PRO A 457 15.83 0.13 16.47
N GLN A 458 17.03 -0.17 16.99
CA GLN A 458 17.34 0.11 18.39
C GLN A 458 17.23 1.63 18.56
N VAL A 459 16.15 2.07 19.21
CA VAL A 459 15.99 3.46 19.62
C VAL A 459 17.09 3.73 20.63
N THR A 460 18.22 4.24 20.17
CA THR A 460 19.22 4.86 21.03
C THR A 460 18.53 6.07 21.70
N LYS A 461 18.11 5.87 22.95
CA LYS A 461 17.73 6.98 23.83
C LYS A 461 18.92 7.92 23.91
N LYS A 462 18.78 9.09 23.28
CA LYS A 462 19.57 10.28 23.61
C LYS A 462 18.83 11.09 24.65
#